data_ab7de28784725529c9ffd734fce3b789
#
_entry.id   ab7de28784725529c9ffd734fce3b789
#
_cell.length_a   1.000
_cell.length_b   1.000
_cell.length_c   1.000
_cell.angle_alpha   90.00
_cell.angle_beta   90.00
_cell.angle_gamma   90.00
#
_symmetry.space_group_name_H-M   'P 1'
#
loop_
_entity.id
_entity.type
_entity.pdbx_description
1 polymer ?
#
loop_
_entity_poly.entity_id
_entity_poly.type
_entity_poly.pdbx_seq_one_letter_code
_entity_poly.pdbx_strand_id
1 'polypeptide(L)'
;MTVQLTPTMTGVSSPDPLKFAFTAKTSAHASRGGVRPLPLDDAGWQAWWQQPSQADERALYIHIPFCRKRCSFCNFFENGANPARMSRYMAALCESLQRAADSPLGQSLPFSAVYVGGGTPTDMEAVDLASLAAVIRRFPLTPDAELTLEGRLNGFDDEKWQTALEGGFNRFSFGVQSFDTDVRQQAARFDDRETLLARLAELTRDDAAVIVADLIFGLPGQDDAIWRQDIADVMASGVHGVDLYQLIAMAGTNLDRAEQKGKLGWSADGQQRAAMYAYGAHTLEQGGWERLSGSHWRRGDAEQSRYNQMAKRGAEILPFGAGAGGNVHGHGLMYGRDLSLWHEALSANARAPGMVMSVNPNARIDGLLRGALDTGWLALERIPAPLRAHLAPLFEAWQQHGLATLSRDRLDLTLAGRFWNVNLQAGLFEFLQLNPLGGEPVLAARSGHPGAAVRHSLV
;
A
#
# COMPACT_ATOMS: atom_id res chain seq x y z
N MET A 1 -36.44 1.41 -9.23
CA MET A 1 -35.61 2.63 -9.42
C MET A 1 -34.69 2.38 -10.59
N THR A 2 -34.51 3.37 -11.47
CA THR A 2 -33.54 3.25 -12.58
C THR A 2 -32.14 3.34 -11.98
N VAL A 3 -31.29 2.34 -12.23
CA VAL A 3 -29.90 2.33 -11.77
C VAL A 3 -29.13 3.44 -12.51
N GLN A 4 -28.42 4.26 -11.76
CA GLN A 4 -27.57 5.33 -12.33
C GLN A 4 -26.17 4.78 -12.55
N LEU A 5 -25.71 4.79 -13.80
CA LEU A 5 -24.33 4.48 -14.21
C LEU A 5 -23.69 5.73 -14.83
N THR A 6 -22.44 5.98 -14.49
CA THR A 6 -21.63 7.11 -15.01
C THR A 6 -20.34 6.59 -15.63
N PRO A 7 -19.71 7.32 -16.55
CA PRO A 7 -18.40 6.95 -17.08
C PRO A 7 -17.29 6.80 -16.01
N THR A 8 -17.40 7.50 -14.88
CA THR A 8 -16.49 7.35 -13.74
C THR A 8 -16.59 5.97 -13.09
N MET A 9 -17.78 5.36 -13.12
CA MET A 9 -18.02 4.00 -12.59
C MET A 9 -17.66 2.90 -13.60
N THR A 10 -17.96 3.12 -14.87
CA THR A 10 -17.96 2.05 -15.88
C THR A 10 -16.76 2.09 -16.81
N GLY A 11 -16.01 3.20 -16.83
CA GLY A 11 -15.16 3.54 -17.96
C GLY A 11 -15.98 3.88 -19.20
N VAL A 12 -15.30 4.19 -20.30
CA VAL A 12 -15.93 4.41 -21.61
C VAL A 12 -15.63 3.25 -22.55
N SER A 13 -16.56 2.95 -23.46
CA SER A 13 -16.34 1.96 -24.51
C SER A 13 -15.21 2.41 -25.43
N SER A 14 -14.25 1.53 -25.70
CA SER A 14 -13.09 1.83 -26.54
C SER A 14 -12.60 0.54 -27.25
N PRO A 15 -12.05 0.66 -28.46
CA PRO A 15 -11.36 -0.46 -29.11
C PRO A 15 -10.11 -0.93 -28.36
N ASP A 16 -9.50 -0.03 -27.55
CA ASP A 16 -8.35 -0.34 -26.68
C ASP A 16 -8.67 0.14 -25.26
N PRO A 17 -9.43 -0.65 -24.46
CA PRO A 17 -9.82 -0.24 -23.11
C PRO A 17 -8.65 -0.10 -22.14
N LEU A 18 -7.53 -0.78 -22.40
CA LEU A 18 -6.32 -0.63 -21.60
C LEU A 18 -5.82 0.83 -21.59
N LYS A 19 -5.84 1.50 -22.74
CA LYS A 19 -5.35 2.86 -22.89
C LYS A 19 -6.42 3.93 -22.66
N PHE A 20 -7.69 3.64 -22.97
CA PHE A 20 -8.69 4.67 -23.14
C PHE A 20 -9.97 4.50 -22.31
N ALA A 21 -10.11 3.45 -21.51
CA ALA A 21 -11.31 3.28 -20.68
C ALA A 21 -11.51 4.44 -19.68
N PHE A 22 -10.42 5.03 -19.19
CA PHE A 22 -10.41 6.20 -18.32
C PHE A 22 -9.33 7.19 -18.76
N THR A 23 -9.48 8.46 -18.45
CA THR A 23 -8.50 9.49 -18.81
C THR A 23 -7.31 9.54 -17.87
N ALA A 24 -7.50 9.18 -16.61
CA ALA A 24 -6.46 9.14 -15.57
C ALA A 24 -6.85 8.16 -14.46
N LYS A 25 -5.87 7.67 -13.71
CA LYS A 25 -6.14 6.91 -12.49
C LYS A 25 -6.64 7.81 -11.38
N THR A 26 -7.63 7.30 -10.66
CA THR A 26 -8.16 7.93 -9.44
C THR A 26 -7.29 7.60 -8.22
N SER A 27 -7.68 8.11 -7.04
CA SER A 27 -7.05 7.72 -5.78
C SER A 27 -7.31 6.25 -5.45
N ALA A 28 -6.28 5.56 -4.97
CA ALA A 28 -6.37 4.17 -4.50
C ALA A 28 -7.22 3.99 -3.22
N HIS A 29 -7.67 5.08 -2.60
CA HIS A 29 -8.38 5.07 -1.31
C HIS A 29 -9.87 5.36 -1.45
N ALA A 30 -10.49 4.83 -2.50
CA ALA A 30 -11.92 4.92 -2.65
C ALA A 30 -12.65 4.23 -1.49
N SER A 31 -13.68 4.88 -0.96
CA SER A 31 -14.55 4.35 0.09
C SER A 31 -16.01 4.65 -0.24
N ARG A 32 -16.91 3.81 0.28
CA ARG A 32 -18.36 4.04 0.15
C ARG A 32 -18.82 5.33 0.85
N GLY A 33 -17.98 5.92 1.72
CA GLY A 33 -18.39 7.02 2.60
C GLY A 33 -19.22 6.52 3.80
N GLY A 34 -19.94 7.44 4.45
CA GLY A 34 -20.76 7.10 5.62
C GLY A 34 -20.02 7.06 6.96
N VAL A 35 -18.69 7.05 6.94
CA VAL A 35 -17.89 7.22 8.15
C VAL A 35 -17.70 8.70 8.47
N ARG A 36 -17.67 9.04 9.76
CA ARG A 36 -17.52 10.43 10.25
C ARG A 36 -16.34 10.51 11.21
N PRO A 37 -15.68 11.66 11.32
CA PRO A 37 -14.76 11.88 12.41
C PRO A 37 -15.42 11.58 13.76
N LEU A 38 -14.75 10.76 14.57
CA LEU A 38 -15.18 10.40 15.92
C LEU A 38 -14.33 11.19 16.91
N PRO A 39 -14.91 12.11 17.71
CA PRO A 39 -14.19 12.71 18.81
C PRO A 39 -13.91 11.61 19.85
N LEU A 40 -12.63 11.35 20.07
CA LEU A 40 -12.15 10.39 21.05
C LEU A 40 -11.17 11.13 21.95
N ASP A 41 -11.51 11.25 23.24
CA ASP A 41 -10.63 11.82 24.24
C ASP A 41 -9.56 10.83 24.71
N ASP A 42 -8.66 11.28 25.56
CA ASP A 42 -7.56 10.45 26.05
C ASP A 42 -8.07 9.27 26.92
N ALA A 43 -9.13 9.47 27.68
CA ALA A 43 -9.74 8.41 28.49
C ALA A 43 -10.35 7.31 27.60
N GLY A 44 -11.09 7.68 26.57
CA GLY A 44 -11.62 6.74 25.58
C GLY A 44 -10.49 6.02 24.81
N TRP A 45 -9.41 6.72 24.48
CA TRP A 45 -8.22 6.12 23.87
C TRP A 45 -7.58 5.06 24.79
N GLN A 46 -7.39 5.38 26.06
CA GLN A 46 -6.87 4.41 27.03
C GLN A 46 -7.81 3.22 27.22
N ALA A 47 -9.13 3.47 27.22
CA ALA A 47 -10.12 2.40 27.33
C ALA A 47 -10.08 1.41 26.15
N TRP A 48 -9.71 1.86 24.95
CA TRP A 48 -9.54 0.95 23.80
C TRP A 48 -8.46 -0.10 24.02
N TRP A 49 -7.34 0.28 24.63
CA TRP A 49 -6.24 -0.65 24.92
C TRP A 49 -6.63 -1.72 25.97
N GLN A 50 -7.67 -1.46 26.77
CA GLN A 50 -8.21 -2.41 27.75
C GLN A 50 -9.25 -3.37 27.16
N GLN A 51 -9.66 -3.19 25.91
CA GLN A 51 -10.62 -4.04 25.22
C GLN A 51 -9.89 -5.08 24.37
N PRO A 52 -10.11 -6.40 24.59
CA PRO A 52 -9.58 -7.43 23.70
C PRO A 52 -10.14 -7.27 22.28
N SER A 53 -9.31 -7.62 21.29
CA SER A 53 -9.75 -7.65 19.89
C SER A 53 -10.79 -8.75 19.65
N GLN A 54 -11.70 -8.48 18.71
CA GLN A 54 -12.68 -9.43 18.18
C GLN A 54 -12.42 -9.73 16.69
N ALA A 55 -11.27 -9.30 16.15
CA ALA A 55 -10.96 -9.42 14.73
C ALA A 55 -10.51 -10.84 14.37
N ASP A 56 -10.90 -11.32 13.20
CA ASP A 56 -10.46 -12.62 12.66
C ASP A 56 -8.99 -12.61 12.22
N GLU A 57 -8.50 -11.47 11.72
CA GLU A 57 -7.14 -11.28 11.22
C GLU A 57 -6.55 -9.98 11.79
N ARG A 58 -5.29 -10.02 12.23
CA ARG A 58 -4.60 -8.87 12.83
C ARG A 58 -3.21 -8.68 12.31
N ALA A 59 -2.83 -7.42 12.08
CA ALA A 59 -1.47 -7.03 11.72
C ALA A 59 -1.00 -5.82 12.53
N LEU A 60 0.33 -5.64 12.62
CA LEU A 60 0.97 -4.41 13.11
C LEU A 60 1.47 -3.60 11.92
N TYR A 61 1.25 -2.30 11.94
CA TYR A 61 1.91 -1.34 11.05
C TYR A 61 2.77 -0.37 11.86
N ILE A 62 4.05 -0.34 11.56
CA ILE A 62 5.02 0.49 12.27
C ILE A 62 5.62 1.47 11.27
N HIS A 63 5.39 2.76 11.49
CA HIS A 63 5.79 3.82 10.58
C HIS A 63 7.10 4.50 11.02
N ILE A 64 8.07 4.52 10.12
CA ILE A 64 9.36 5.19 10.30
C ILE A 64 9.41 6.40 9.35
N PRO A 65 9.07 7.62 9.79
CA PRO A 65 8.85 8.78 8.92
C PRO A 65 10.14 9.51 8.52
N PHE A 66 11.23 8.77 8.26
CA PHE A 66 12.53 9.34 7.94
C PHE A 66 13.11 8.78 6.65
N CYS A 67 13.77 9.66 5.88
CA CYS A 67 14.60 9.27 4.73
C CYS A 67 15.88 10.10 4.73
N ARG A 68 17.03 9.49 4.47
CA ARG A 68 18.31 10.23 4.29
C ARG A 68 18.21 11.21 3.12
N LYS A 69 17.50 10.85 2.08
CA LYS A 69 17.30 11.70 0.91
C LYS A 69 15.91 11.55 0.32
N ARG A 70 15.33 12.70 -0.08
CA ARG A 70 14.05 12.75 -0.78
C ARG A 70 14.22 12.37 -2.23
N CYS A 71 13.46 11.38 -2.72
CA CYS A 71 13.34 11.05 -4.14
C CYS A 71 12.55 12.14 -4.89
N SER A 72 12.88 12.36 -6.17
CA SER A 72 12.22 13.37 -7.00
C SER A 72 10.71 13.13 -7.17
N PHE A 73 10.31 11.86 -7.27
CA PHE A 73 8.93 11.42 -7.46
C PHE A 73 8.13 11.30 -6.16
N CYS A 74 8.79 11.35 -4.98
CA CYS A 74 8.15 11.00 -3.72
C CYS A 74 7.18 12.09 -3.23
N ASN A 75 5.93 11.70 -3.03
CA ASN A 75 4.88 12.52 -2.44
C ASN A 75 4.74 12.30 -0.92
N PHE A 76 5.50 11.36 -0.34
CA PHE A 76 5.38 10.88 1.04
C PHE A 76 6.55 11.28 1.94
N PHE A 77 7.57 11.96 1.40
CA PHE A 77 8.69 12.41 2.20
C PHE A 77 8.23 13.38 3.29
N GLU A 78 8.55 13.06 4.53
CA GLU A 78 8.18 13.87 5.70
C GLU A 78 9.39 14.49 6.38
N ASN A 79 10.38 13.68 6.77
CA ASN A 79 11.51 14.12 7.56
C ASN A 79 12.84 13.65 6.99
N GLY A 80 13.85 14.56 7.04
CA GLY A 80 15.23 14.16 6.80
C GLY A 80 15.74 13.26 7.93
N ALA A 81 16.39 12.15 7.59
CA ALA A 81 17.03 11.29 8.55
C ALA A 81 18.28 11.98 9.14
N ASN A 82 18.33 12.04 10.46
CA ASN A 82 19.48 12.39 11.25
C ASN A 82 19.63 11.33 12.33
N PRO A 83 20.79 10.69 12.54
CA PRO A 83 20.93 9.56 13.47
C PRO A 83 20.39 9.85 14.87
N ALA A 84 20.77 10.97 15.49
CA ALA A 84 20.30 11.32 16.83
C ALA A 84 18.79 11.56 16.91
N ARG A 85 18.18 12.12 15.85
CA ARG A 85 16.72 12.32 15.77
C ARG A 85 16.01 10.99 15.55
N MET A 86 16.56 10.12 14.72
CA MET A 86 16.06 8.77 14.47
C MET A 86 16.07 7.96 15.77
N SER A 87 17.22 7.85 16.46
CA SER A 87 17.32 7.06 17.69
C SER A 87 16.40 7.59 18.80
N ARG A 88 16.22 8.91 18.92
CA ARG A 88 15.23 9.49 19.86
C ARG A 88 13.80 9.06 19.51
N TYR A 89 13.47 9.09 18.23
CA TYR A 89 12.16 8.63 17.75
C TYR A 89 11.98 7.14 18.03
N MET A 90 12.99 6.33 17.73
CA MET A 90 12.96 4.87 17.94
C MET A 90 12.79 4.51 19.41
N ALA A 91 13.46 5.21 20.32
CA ALA A 91 13.27 5.00 21.76
C ALA A 91 11.82 5.22 22.20
N ALA A 92 11.21 6.35 21.78
CA ALA A 92 9.81 6.66 22.10
C ALA A 92 8.83 5.69 21.41
N LEU A 93 9.10 5.27 20.17
CA LEU A 93 8.31 4.29 19.44
C LEU A 93 8.36 2.94 20.13
N CYS A 94 9.53 2.45 20.50
CA CYS A 94 9.69 1.18 21.23
C CYS A 94 8.98 1.21 22.58
N GLU A 95 9.04 2.30 23.32
CA GLU A 95 8.29 2.46 24.57
C GLU A 95 6.77 2.40 24.34
N SER A 96 6.26 3.05 23.27
CA SER A 96 4.86 2.99 22.89
C SER A 96 4.43 1.57 22.52
N LEU A 97 5.24 0.86 21.75
CA LEU A 97 5.02 -0.54 21.38
C LEU A 97 5.03 -1.46 22.61
N GLN A 98 5.95 -1.25 23.57
CA GLN A 98 5.97 -2.02 24.82
C GLN A 98 4.67 -1.89 25.61
N ARG A 99 4.22 -0.64 25.81
CA ARG A 99 2.93 -0.39 26.51
C ARG A 99 1.77 -1.08 25.81
N ALA A 100 1.75 -1.02 24.48
CA ALA A 100 0.73 -1.67 23.67
C ALA A 100 0.81 -3.21 23.77
N ALA A 101 2.01 -3.78 23.73
CA ALA A 101 2.23 -5.22 23.88
C ALA A 101 1.79 -5.73 25.26
N ASP A 102 1.87 -4.91 26.29
CA ASP A 102 1.42 -5.28 27.65
C ASP A 102 -0.10 -5.09 27.88
N SER A 103 -0.83 -4.54 26.90
CA SER A 103 -2.26 -4.27 27.02
C SER A 103 -3.13 -5.49 26.66
N PRO A 104 -4.38 -5.56 27.19
CA PRO A 104 -5.34 -6.58 26.77
C PRO A 104 -5.58 -6.61 25.25
N LEU A 105 -5.63 -5.47 24.58
CA LEU A 105 -5.73 -5.40 23.11
C LEU A 105 -4.50 -6.02 22.45
N GLY A 106 -3.29 -5.68 22.89
CA GLY A 106 -2.04 -6.20 22.32
C GLY A 106 -1.91 -7.71 22.47
N GLN A 107 -2.38 -8.28 23.60
CA GLN A 107 -2.26 -9.71 23.93
C GLN A 107 -3.45 -10.58 23.55
N SER A 108 -4.54 -10.02 23.03
CA SER A 108 -5.82 -10.73 22.87
C SER A 108 -5.79 -11.87 21.86
N LEU A 109 -5.23 -11.64 20.68
CA LEU A 109 -5.16 -12.60 19.57
C LEU A 109 -3.83 -12.43 18.84
N PRO A 110 -3.28 -13.51 18.23
CA PRO A 110 -2.00 -13.42 17.52
C PRO A 110 -2.09 -12.56 16.26
N PHE A 111 -0.96 -11.91 15.96
CA PHE A 111 -0.76 -11.16 14.73
C PHE A 111 -0.12 -12.06 13.68
N SER A 112 -0.67 -12.08 12.48
CA SER A 112 -0.15 -12.87 11.36
C SER A 112 0.75 -12.09 10.42
N ALA A 113 0.82 -10.75 10.57
CA ALA A 113 1.75 -9.92 9.84
C ALA A 113 2.20 -8.70 10.66
N VAL A 114 3.45 -8.29 10.44
CA VAL A 114 4.03 -7.04 10.91
C VAL A 114 4.67 -6.34 9.72
N TYR A 115 4.37 -5.08 9.51
CA TYR A 115 4.95 -4.30 8.43
C TYR A 115 5.62 -3.04 8.99
N VAL A 116 6.94 -2.96 8.84
CA VAL A 116 7.73 -1.78 9.20
C VAL A 116 8.04 -1.01 7.92
N GLY A 117 7.36 0.13 7.74
CA GLY A 117 7.40 0.89 6.49
C GLY A 117 7.44 2.39 6.71
N GLY A 118 7.16 3.14 5.64
CA GLY A 118 7.01 4.60 5.67
C GLY A 118 8.02 5.37 4.85
N GLY A 119 9.02 5.97 5.49
CA GLY A 119 10.08 6.68 4.80
C GLY A 119 11.15 5.71 4.25
N THR A 120 12.09 5.34 5.10
CA THR A 120 13.14 4.36 4.78
C THR A 120 13.56 3.63 6.07
N PRO A 121 12.82 2.62 6.51
CA PRO A 121 13.16 1.87 7.72
C PRO A 121 14.58 1.29 7.73
N THR A 122 15.12 0.88 6.58
CA THR A 122 16.51 0.40 6.46
C THR A 122 17.58 1.48 6.71
N ASP A 123 17.18 2.75 6.89
CA ASP A 123 18.08 3.83 7.34
C ASP A 123 18.32 3.80 8.86
N MET A 124 17.58 2.98 9.64
CA MET A 124 17.85 2.78 11.08
C MET A 124 19.25 2.20 11.30
N GLU A 125 19.87 2.55 12.44
CA GLU A 125 21.07 1.85 12.89
C GLU A 125 20.73 0.44 13.36
N ALA A 126 21.72 -0.47 13.31
CA ALA A 126 21.50 -1.87 13.70
C ALA A 126 20.97 -2.01 15.14
N VAL A 127 21.44 -1.17 16.07
CA VAL A 127 20.97 -1.18 17.46
C VAL A 127 19.49 -0.76 17.59
N ASP A 128 19.02 0.20 16.81
CA ASP A 128 17.63 0.62 16.80
C ASP A 128 16.75 -0.49 16.19
N LEU A 129 17.22 -1.12 15.12
CA LEU A 129 16.56 -2.26 14.47
C LEU A 129 16.44 -3.47 15.42
N ALA A 130 17.52 -3.82 16.15
CA ALA A 130 17.50 -4.88 17.15
C ALA A 130 16.49 -4.57 18.29
N SER A 131 16.47 -3.31 18.75
CA SER A 131 15.54 -2.86 19.79
C SER A 131 14.09 -2.98 19.33
N LEU A 132 13.79 -2.53 18.10
CA LEU A 132 12.46 -2.67 17.49
C LEU A 132 12.04 -4.12 17.37
N ALA A 133 12.92 -4.98 16.86
CA ALA A 133 12.65 -6.42 16.73
C ALA A 133 12.36 -7.08 18.08
N ALA A 134 13.12 -6.72 19.12
CA ALA A 134 12.90 -7.24 20.46
C ALA A 134 11.52 -6.88 21.01
N VAL A 135 11.02 -5.66 20.74
CA VAL A 135 9.69 -5.22 21.17
C VAL A 135 8.59 -5.88 20.34
N ILE A 136 8.78 -6.04 19.03
CA ILE A 136 7.81 -6.74 18.17
C ILE A 136 7.56 -8.16 18.68
N ARG A 137 8.59 -8.88 19.13
CA ARG A 137 8.48 -10.24 19.70
C ARG A 137 7.71 -10.34 21.01
N ARG A 138 7.37 -9.22 21.66
CA ARG A 138 6.47 -9.22 22.84
C ARG A 138 5.00 -9.39 22.48
N PHE A 139 4.62 -9.06 21.24
CA PHE A 139 3.28 -9.34 20.76
C PHE A 139 3.11 -10.83 20.46
N PRO A 140 1.91 -11.40 20.67
CA PRO A 140 1.62 -12.75 20.23
C PRO A 140 1.63 -12.80 18.70
N LEU A 141 2.62 -13.48 18.12
CA LEU A 141 2.73 -13.70 16.68
C LEU A 141 2.29 -15.12 16.34
N THR A 142 1.67 -15.31 15.16
CA THR A 142 1.48 -16.68 14.65
C THR A 142 2.83 -17.29 14.32
N PRO A 143 2.97 -18.65 14.38
CA PRO A 143 4.24 -19.33 14.09
C PRO A 143 4.81 -19.02 12.69
N ASP A 144 3.94 -18.65 11.74
CA ASP A 144 4.23 -18.31 10.35
C ASP A 144 4.04 -16.82 10.04
N ALA A 145 4.11 -15.96 11.06
CA ALA A 145 3.93 -14.54 10.88
C ALA A 145 4.89 -13.95 9.84
N GLU A 146 4.37 -13.13 8.92
CA GLU A 146 5.15 -12.34 7.98
C GLU A 146 5.65 -11.07 8.65
N LEU A 147 6.96 -10.93 8.83
CA LEU A 147 7.60 -9.73 9.38
C LEU A 147 8.33 -9.01 8.25
N THR A 148 7.74 -7.95 7.74
CA THR A 148 8.27 -7.18 6.60
C THR A 148 9.06 -5.96 7.07
N LEU A 149 10.26 -5.77 6.51
CA LEU A 149 11.03 -4.53 6.58
C LEU A 149 11.10 -3.91 5.18
N GLU A 150 10.54 -2.71 5.03
CA GLU A 150 10.60 -1.90 3.81
C GLU A 150 11.85 -1.02 3.80
N GLY A 151 12.38 -0.72 2.61
CA GLY A 151 13.45 0.26 2.55
C GLY A 151 14.17 0.36 1.23
N ARG A 152 15.47 0.63 1.32
CA ARG A 152 16.39 0.77 0.19
C ARG A 152 17.57 -0.17 0.41
N LEU A 153 18.16 -0.63 -0.68
CA LEU A 153 19.41 -1.39 -0.63
C LEU A 153 20.59 -0.51 -0.18
N ASN A 154 20.60 0.76 -0.59
CA ASN A 154 21.66 1.71 -0.25
C ASN A 154 21.79 1.91 1.26
N GLY A 155 22.93 1.51 1.82
CA GLY A 155 23.22 1.60 3.25
C GLY A 155 22.52 0.55 4.12
N PHE A 156 21.97 -0.49 3.50
CA PHE A 156 21.53 -1.71 4.16
C PHE A 156 22.63 -2.75 4.03
N ASP A 157 23.60 -2.68 4.94
CA ASP A 157 24.79 -3.51 4.98
C ASP A 157 24.54 -4.87 5.65
N ASP A 158 25.59 -5.68 5.75
CA ASP A 158 25.51 -7.02 6.30
C ASP A 158 25.20 -7.03 7.80
N GLU A 159 25.65 -6.02 8.55
CA GLU A 159 25.33 -5.90 9.98
C GLU A 159 23.81 -5.71 10.17
N LYS A 160 23.20 -4.81 9.42
CA LYS A 160 21.74 -4.58 9.46
C LYS A 160 20.96 -5.78 8.93
N TRP A 161 21.46 -6.44 7.88
CA TRP A 161 20.89 -7.65 7.33
C TRP A 161 20.82 -8.76 8.38
N GLN A 162 21.95 -9.08 9.02
CA GLN A 162 22.01 -10.11 10.07
C GLN A 162 21.16 -9.73 11.27
N THR A 163 21.22 -8.47 11.71
CA THR A 163 20.39 -7.96 12.81
C THR A 163 18.89 -8.12 12.52
N ALA A 164 18.47 -7.86 11.29
CA ALA A 164 17.08 -8.03 10.89
C ALA A 164 16.66 -9.50 10.91
N LEU A 165 17.47 -10.40 10.34
CA LEU A 165 17.19 -11.84 10.35
C LEU A 165 17.12 -12.40 11.78
N GLU A 166 18.07 -12.07 12.63
CA GLU A 166 18.09 -12.46 14.06
C GLU A 166 16.88 -11.86 14.80
N GLY A 167 16.43 -10.68 14.35
CA GLY A 167 15.21 -10.01 14.79
C GLY A 167 13.93 -10.76 14.44
N GLY A 168 13.98 -11.69 13.49
CA GLY A 168 12.84 -12.45 12.99
C GLY A 168 12.18 -11.84 11.75
N PHE A 169 12.76 -10.78 11.16
CA PHE A 169 12.30 -10.31 9.86
C PHE A 169 12.56 -11.37 8.79
N ASN A 170 11.50 -11.74 8.07
CA ASN A 170 11.52 -12.82 7.08
C ASN A 170 11.06 -12.39 5.69
N ARG A 171 10.75 -11.09 5.53
CA ARG A 171 10.38 -10.47 4.27
C ARG A 171 10.98 -9.06 4.18
N PHE A 172 11.55 -8.74 3.01
CA PHE A 172 12.15 -7.42 2.75
C PHE A 172 11.61 -6.88 1.43
N SER A 173 11.09 -5.63 1.42
CA SER A 173 10.62 -4.95 0.23
C SER A 173 11.54 -3.77 -0.07
N PHE A 174 12.26 -3.85 -1.19
CA PHE A 174 13.23 -2.83 -1.54
C PHE A 174 12.75 -1.97 -2.71
N GLY A 175 12.60 -0.68 -2.46
CA GLY A 175 12.33 0.28 -3.51
C GLY A 175 13.50 0.41 -4.47
N VAL A 176 13.58 -0.43 -5.49
CA VAL A 176 14.54 -0.36 -6.59
C VAL A 176 14.17 0.75 -7.55
N GLN A 177 12.92 0.83 -7.95
CA GLN A 177 12.26 1.77 -8.85
C GLN A 177 12.59 1.56 -10.33
N SER A 178 13.87 1.51 -10.70
CA SER A 178 14.44 1.12 -11.97
C SER A 178 15.87 0.59 -11.74
N PHE A 179 16.37 -0.25 -12.60
CA PHE A 179 17.80 -0.64 -12.60
C PHE A 179 18.66 0.31 -13.44
N ASP A 180 18.06 1.06 -14.37
CA ASP A 180 18.80 2.00 -15.19
C ASP A 180 19.44 3.12 -14.36
N THR A 181 20.74 3.29 -14.48
CA THR A 181 21.56 4.21 -13.67
C THR A 181 21.13 5.66 -13.88
N ASP A 182 20.83 6.08 -15.09
CA ASP A 182 20.47 7.47 -15.41
C ASP A 182 19.06 7.80 -14.91
N VAL A 183 18.10 6.89 -15.08
CA VAL A 183 16.74 7.00 -14.50
C VAL A 183 16.81 7.08 -12.99
N ARG A 184 17.65 6.26 -12.36
CA ARG A 184 17.86 6.27 -10.90
C ARG A 184 18.44 7.60 -10.43
N GLN A 185 19.44 8.13 -11.10
CA GLN A 185 20.04 9.43 -10.75
C GLN A 185 18.99 10.56 -10.83
N GLN A 186 18.17 10.58 -11.87
CA GLN A 186 17.04 11.52 -11.99
C GLN A 186 16.02 11.35 -10.85
N ALA A 187 15.84 10.12 -10.37
CA ALA A 187 14.98 9.80 -9.23
C ALA A 187 15.64 10.11 -7.87
N ALA A 188 16.84 10.67 -7.83
CA ALA A 188 17.68 10.90 -6.65
C ALA A 188 18.04 9.59 -5.91
N ARG A 189 18.33 8.53 -6.68
CA ARG A 189 18.89 7.23 -6.24
C ARG A 189 20.32 7.11 -6.77
N PHE A 190 21.25 6.56 -5.98
CA PHE A 190 22.69 6.70 -6.28
C PHE A 190 23.37 5.41 -6.71
N ASP A 191 22.87 4.25 -6.24
CA ASP A 191 23.47 2.99 -6.64
C ASP A 191 23.24 2.78 -8.15
N ASP A 192 24.25 2.33 -8.84
CA ASP A 192 24.18 1.93 -10.23
C ASP A 192 23.54 0.52 -10.37
N ARG A 193 23.31 0.13 -11.61
CA ARG A 193 22.69 -1.15 -11.95
C ARG A 193 23.49 -2.35 -11.42
N GLU A 194 24.81 -2.32 -11.61
CA GLU A 194 25.68 -3.43 -11.21
C GLU A 194 25.67 -3.62 -9.68
N THR A 195 25.76 -2.53 -8.93
CA THR A 195 25.69 -2.54 -7.45
C THR A 195 24.38 -3.13 -6.94
N LEU A 196 23.26 -2.74 -7.56
CA LEU A 196 21.94 -3.26 -7.16
C LEU A 196 21.80 -4.75 -7.44
N LEU A 197 22.16 -5.18 -8.64
CA LEU A 197 22.06 -6.60 -9.04
C LEU A 197 22.99 -7.47 -8.19
N ALA A 198 24.21 -7.01 -7.90
CA ALA A 198 25.12 -7.71 -7.01
C ALA A 198 24.52 -7.86 -5.61
N ARG A 199 23.98 -6.77 -5.03
CA ARG A 199 23.40 -6.81 -3.69
C ARG A 199 22.13 -7.68 -3.62
N LEU A 200 21.26 -7.63 -4.60
CA LEU A 200 20.10 -8.53 -4.67
C LEU A 200 20.53 -9.99 -4.77
N ALA A 201 21.53 -10.31 -5.58
CA ALA A 201 22.05 -11.66 -5.70
C ALA A 201 22.69 -12.17 -4.38
N GLU A 202 23.30 -11.28 -3.59
CA GLU A 202 23.80 -11.64 -2.25
C GLU A 202 22.66 -11.97 -1.30
N LEU A 203 21.63 -11.10 -1.22
CA LEU A 203 20.50 -11.25 -0.30
C LEU A 203 19.60 -12.46 -0.63
N THR A 204 19.55 -12.86 -1.90
CA THR A 204 18.74 -14.02 -2.35
C THR A 204 19.50 -15.34 -2.36
N ARG A 205 20.82 -15.34 -2.15
CA ARG A 205 21.69 -16.54 -2.31
C ARG A 205 21.30 -17.69 -1.40
N ASP A 206 21.00 -17.38 -0.15
CA ASP A 206 20.84 -18.39 0.90
C ASP A 206 19.36 -18.62 1.26
N ASP A 207 18.43 -18.02 0.52
CA ASP A 207 16.98 -18.12 0.77
C ASP A 207 16.58 -17.82 2.24
N ALA A 208 17.35 -16.96 2.92
CA ALA A 208 17.17 -16.68 4.34
C ALA A 208 15.89 -15.88 4.63
N ALA A 209 15.40 -15.14 3.64
CA ALA A 209 14.17 -14.36 3.71
C ALA A 209 13.59 -14.10 2.32
N VAL A 210 12.33 -13.73 2.28
CA VAL A 210 11.67 -13.28 1.05
C VAL A 210 12.14 -11.89 0.65
N ILE A 211 12.65 -11.75 -0.57
CA ILE A 211 13.11 -10.47 -1.13
C ILE A 211 12.14 -10.03 -2.23
N VAL A 212 11.64 -8.82 -2.12
CA VAL A 212 10.74 -8.16 -3.10
C VAL A 212 11.41 -6.91 -3.65
N ALA A 213 11.33 -6.71 -4.95
CA ALA A 213 11.79 -5.51 -5.61
C ALA A 213 10.61 -4.66 -6.08
N ASP A 214 10.55 -3.39 -5.63
CA ASP A 214 9.52 -2.46 -6.07
C ASP A 214 10.05 -1.67 -7.26
N LEU A 215 9.38 -1.78 -8.41
CA LEU A 215 9.65 -0.99 -9.60
C LEU A 215 8.57 0.06 -9.82
N ILE A 216 8.96 1.20 -10.41
CA ILE A 216 8.04 2.22 -10.86
C ILE A 216 8.16 2.35 -12.37
N PHE A 217 7.04 2.19 -13.09
CA PHE A 217 7.00 2.46 -14.52
C PHE A 217 6.46 3.86 -14.80
N GLY A 218 7.03 4.48 -15.86
CA GLY A 218 6.71 5.82 -16.30
C GLY A 218 7.53 6.91 -15.62
N LEU A 219 8.69 6.59 -15.06
CA LEU A 219 9.64 7.56 -14.49
C LEU A 219 10.21 8.50 -15.59
N PRO A 220 10.63 9.72 -15.23
CA PRO A 220 11.34 10.60 -16.16
C PRO A 220 12.54 9.91 -16.80
N GLY A 221 12.61 9.98 -18.14
CA GLY A 221 13.68 9.36 -18.91
C GLY A 221 13.59 7.84 -19.09
N GLN A 222 12.61 7.17 -18.49
CA GLN A 222 12.37 5.74 -18.66
C GLN A 222 11.57 5.49 -19.94
N ASP A 223 12.22 5.02 -20.98
CA ASP A 223 11.59 4.59 -22.23
C ASP A 223 11.23 3.08 -22.23
N ASP A 224 10.68 2.62 -23.34
CA ASP A 224 10.28 1.21 -23.50
C ASP A 224 11.49 0.25 -23.45
N ALA A 225 12.67 0.66 -23.92
CA ALA A 225 13.86 -0.19 -23.90
C ALA A 225 14.39 -0.35 -22.48
N ILE A 226 14.45 0.75 -21.72
CA ILE A 226 14.83 0.75 -20.30
C ILE A 226 13.84 -0.09 -19.48
N TRP A 227 12.53 0.12 -19.69
CA TRP A 227 11.52 -0.67 -18.99
C TRP A 227 11.62 -2.18 -19.26
N ARG A 228 11.89 -2.55 -20.52
CA ARG A 228 12.12 -3.96 -20.88
C ARG A 228 13.35 -4.53 -20.17
N GLN A 229 14.41 -3.74 -20.06
CA GLN A 229 15.61 -4.15 -19.33
C GLN A 229 15.34 -4.26 -17.83
N ASP A 230 14.59 -3.32 -17.23
CA ASP A 230 14.18 -3.39 -15.82
C ASP A 230 13.43 -4.69 -15.49
N ILE A 231 12.51 -5.12 -16.36
CA ILE A 231 11.79 -6.39 -16.19
C ILE A 231 12.73 -7.59 -16.35
N ALA A 232 13.64 -7.57 -17.31
CA ALA A 232 14.63 -8.64 -17.49
C ALA A 232 15.57 -8.74 -16.29
N ASP A 233 16.00 -7.61 -15.73
CA ASP A 233 16.87 -7.56 -14.57
C ASP A 233 16.19 -8.11 -13.31
N VAL A 234 14.94 -7.75 -13.08
CA VAL A 234 14.14 -8.32 -11.99
C VAL A 234 14.04 -9.84 -12.11
N MET A 235 13.71 -10.33 -13.30
CA MET A 235 13.56 -11.79 -13.53
C MET A 235 14.89 -12.55 -13.32
N ALA A 236 16.02 -11.91 -13.60
CA ALA A 236 17.35 -12.49 -13.44
C ALA A 236 17.91 -12.33 -12.01
N SER A 237 17.42 -11.39 -11.20
CA SER A 237 17.99 -11.00 -9.90
C SER A 237 17.80 -12.03 -8.78
N GLY A 238 16.96 -13.05 -8.99
CA GLY A 238 16.68 -14.06 -7.97
C GLY A 238 15.62 -13.66 -6.93
N VAL A 239 15.04 -12.46 -7.00
CA VAL A 239 14.01 -12.01 -6.05
C VAL A 239 12.74 -12.88 -6.09
N HIS A 240 12.05 -12.95 -4.96
CA HIS A 240 10.86 -13.78 -4.76
C HIS A 240 9.57 -13.09 -5.20
N GLY A 241 9.58 -11.74 -5.19
CA GLY A 241 8.44 -10.94 -5.59
C GLY A 241 8.84 -9.66 -6.29
N VAL A 242 7.92 -9.10 -7.07
CA VAL A 242 8.08 -7.79 -7.69
C VAL A 242 6.78 -7.01 -7.64
N ASP A 243 6.87 -5.75 -7.26
CA ASP A 243 5.80 -4.78 -7.43
C ASP A 243 6.05 -3.89 -8.63
N LEU A 244 5.04 -3.74 -9.49
CA LEU A 244 5.04 -2.81 -10.61
C LEU A 244 4.10 -1.64 -10.30
N TYR A 245 4.64 -0.55 -9.76
CA TYR A 245 3.88 0.66 -9.43
C TYR A 245 3.87 1.64 -10.59
N GLN A 246 2.71 2.22 -10.83
CA GLN A 246 2.61 3.33 -11.77
C GLN A 246 3.08 4.63 -11.12
N LEU A 247 3.94 5.39 -11.81
CA LEU A 247 4.26 6.75 -11.37
C LEU A 247 2.98 7.60 -11.29
N ILE A 248 2.73 8.18 -10.12
CA ILE A 248 1.64 9.14 -9.92
C ILE A 248 2.22 10.54 -10.06
N ALA A 249 2.14 11.09 -11.27
CA ALA A 249 2.48 12.48 -11.53
C ALA A 249 1.31 13.40 -11.11
N MET A 250 1.55 14.28 -10.15
CA MET A 250 0.56 15.25 -9.68
C MET A 250 1.04 16.66 -9.98
N ALA A 251 0.14 17.50 -10.50
CA ALA A 251 0.40 18.91 -10.76
C ALA A 251 0.87 19.64 -9.48
N GLY A 252 1.84 20.54 -9.61
CA GLY A 252 2.39 21.31 -8.51
C GLY A 252 3.33 20.55 -7.57
N THR A 253 3.70 19.31 -7.87
CA THR A 253 4.72 18.54 -7.12
C THR A 253 6.14 19.00 -7.49
N ASN A 254 7.15 18.52 -6.76
CA ASN A 254 8.54 18.79 -7.12
C ASN A 254 8.91 18.15 -8.46
N LEU A 255 8.37 16.98 -8.75
CA LEU A 255 8.55 16.30 -10.03
C LEU A 255 8.00 17.16 -11.18
N ASP A 256 6.72 17.52 -11.10
CA ASP A 256 6.05 18.36 -12.10
C ASP A 256 6.81 19.68 -12.35
N ARG A 257 7.22 20.35 -11.26
CA ARG A 257 8.02 21.59 -11.39
C ARG A 257 9.40 21.38 -11.99
N ALA A 258 10.03 20.23 -11.77
CA ALA A 258 11.33 19.90 -12.34
C ALA A 258 11.24 19.57 -13.83
N GLU A 259 10.19 18.85 -14.24
CA GLU A 259 9.87 18.58 -15.65
C GLU A 259 9.56 19.88 -16.40
N GLN A 260 8.68 20.73 -15.87
CA GLN A 260 8.34 22.04 -16.49
C GLN A 260 9.55 22.96 -16.64
N LYS A 261 10.55 22.85 -15.76
CA LYS A 261 11.80 23.62 -15.83
C LYS A 261 12.89 22.94 -16.69
N GLY A 262 12.59 21.82 -17.32
CA GLY A 262 13.55 21.05 -18.11
C GLY A 262 14.73 20.49 -17.28
N LYS A 263 14.57 20.33 -15.97
CA LYS A 263 15.59 19.74 -15.08
C LYS A 263 15.55 18.22 -15.06
N LEU A 264 14.43 17.64 -15.42
CA LEU A 264 14.20 16.21 -15.61
C LEU A 264 13.60 15.97 -16.99
N GLY A 265 13.78 14.77 -17.52
CA GLY A 265 13.01 14.28 -18.66
C GLY A 265 11.52 14.24 -18.35
N TRP A 266 10.68 14.10 -19.37
CA TRP A 266 9.24 13.94 -19.17
C TRP A 266 8.91 12.54 -18.70
N SER A 267 8.00 12.45 -17.75
CA SER A 267 7.37 11.18 -17.37
C SER A 267 6.52 10.62 -18.52
N ALA A 268 6.40 9.31 -18.60
CA ALA A 268 5.53 8.65 -19.56
C ALA A 268 4.07 9.13 -19.42
N ASP A 269 3.38 9.27 -20.53
CA ASP A 269 1.94 9.57 -20.54
C ASP A 269 1.07 8.35 -20.14
N GLY A 270 -0.25 8.54 -20.13
CA GLY A 270 -1.18 7.48 -19.75
C GLY A 270 -1.13 6.26 -20.67
N GLN A 271 -0.96 6.47 -21.99
CA GLN A 271 -0.91 5.37 -22.97
C GLN A 271 0.42 4.62 -22.90
N GLN A 272 1.52 5.33 -22.73
CA GLN A 272 2.85 4.73 -22.52
C GLN A 272 2.86 3.89 -21.23
N ARG A 273 2.33 4.42 -20.13
CA ARG A 273 2.22 3.67 -18.87
C ARG A 273 1.34 2.43 -19.00
N ALA A 274 0.24 2.50 -19.76
CA ALA A 274 -0.58 1.33 -20.06
C ALA A 274 0.20 0.26 -20.85
N ALA A 275 0.99 0.67 -21.84
CA ALA A 275 1.85 -0.24 -22.60
C ALA A 275 2.96 -0.85 -21.72
N MET A 276 3.63 -0.06 -20.87
CA MET A 276 4.62 -0.54 -19.91
C MET A 276 4.04 -1.56 -18.94
N TYR A 277 2.85 -1.29 -18.39
CA TYR A 277 2.15 -2.24 -17.52
C TYR A 277 1.84 -3.54 -18.23
N ALA A 278 1.29 -3.46 -19.47
CA ALA A 278 0.97 -4.63 -20.25
C ALA A 278 2.20 -5.49 -20.55
N TYR A 279 3.31 -4.85 -20.90
CA TYR A 279 4.58 -5.55 -21.15
C TYR A 279 5.07 -6.26 -19.88
N GLY A 280 5.15 -5.53 -18.74
CA GLY A 280 5.63 -6.10 -17.48
C GLY A 280 4.77 -7.27 -17.01
N ALA A 281 3.44 -7.08 -16.95
CA ALA A 281 2.50 -8.13 -16.56
C ALA A 281 2.61 -9.37 -17.45
N HIS A 282 2.61 -9.19 -18.77
CA HIS A 282 2.69 -10.28 -19.71
C HIS A 282 4.02 -11.04 -19.65
N THR A 283 5.13 -10.32 -19.54
CA THR A 283 6.48 -10.91 -19.49
C THR A 283 6.67 -11.71 -18.20
N LEU A 284 6.23 -11.18 -17.07
CA LEU A 284 6.28 -11.88 -15.78
C LEU A 284 5.41 -13.15 -15.81
N GLU A 285 4.15 -13.05 -16.26
CA GLU A 285 3.22 -14.18 -16.35
C GLU A 285 3.72 -15.26 -17.33
N GLN A 286 4.31 -14.89 -18.48
CA GLN A 286 4.97 -15.82 -19.40
C GLN A 286 6.22 -16.46 -18.79
N GLY A 287 6.95 -15.74 -17.95
CA GLY A 287 8.09 -16.25 -17.21
C GLY A 287 7.73 -17.15 -16.01
N GLY A 288 6.44 -17.48 -15.84
CA GLY A 288 5.95 -18.36 -14.78
C GLY A 288 5.76 -17.66 -13.42
N TRP A 289 5.76 -16.32 -13.40
CA TRP A 289 5.41 -15.58 -12.19
C TRP A 289 3.89 -15.57 -11.99
N GLU A 290 3.48 -15.80 -10.75
CA GLU A 290 2.08 -15.75 -10.36
C GLU A 290 1.71 -14.35 -9.86
N ARG A 291 0.59 -13.82 -10.35
CA ARG A 291 0.08 -12.54 -9.93
C ARG A 291 -0.72 -12.65 -8.63
N LEU A 292 -0.33 -11.91 -7.60
CA LEU A 292 -1.01 -11.83 -6.31
C LEU A 292 -1.99 -10.65 -6.23
N SER A 293 -1.67 -9.52 -6.89
CA SER A 293 -2.52 -8.34 -6.92
C SER A 293 -2.41 -7.58 -8.25
N GLY A 294 -3.05 -6.42 -8.36
CA GLY A 294 -2.95 -5.57 -9.54
C GLY A 294 -1.54 -5.08 -9.84
N SER A 295 -0.67 -5.01 -8.83
CA SER A 295 0.72 -4.54 -8.97
C SER A 295 1.76 -5.57 -8.56
N HIS A 296 1.40 -6.69 -7.93
CA HIS A 296 2.34 -7.62 -7.30
C HIS A 296 2.36 -8.99 -7.97
N TRP A 297 3.55 -9.48 -8.30
CA TRP A 297 3.82 -10.83 -8.82
C TRP A 297 4.84 -11.53 -7.94
N ARG A 298 4.69 -12.86 -7.81
CA ARG A 298 5.61 -13.72 -7.09
C ARG A 298 6.23 -14.79 -7.97
N ARG A 299 7.42 -15.23 -7.59
CA ARG A 299 8.10 -16.38 -8.14
C ARG A 299 8.13 -17.49 -7.08
N GLY A 300 7.44 -18.60 -7.34
CA GLY A 300 7.28 -19.66 -6.35
C GLY A 300 6.32 -19.28 -5.21
N ASP A 301 6.34 -20.04 -4.11
CA ASP A 301 5.34 -19.95 -3.04
C ASP A 301 5.81 -19.21 -1.78
N ALA A 302 7.07 -18.80 -1.70
CA ALA A 302 7.62 -18.15 -0.52
C ALA A 302 7.01 -16.77 -0.28
N GLU A 303 6.82 -15.99 -1.36
CA GLU A 303 6.19 -14.66 -1.29
C GLU A 303 4.67 -14.78 -1.17
N GLN A 304 4.11 -14.22 -0.09
CA GLN A 304 2.67 -14.21 0.19
C GLN A 304 2.04 -12.82 0.20
N SER A 305 2.86 -11.77 0.42
CA SER A 305 2.38 -10.38 0.59
C SER A 305 1.22 -10.28 1.59
N ARG A 306 1.35 -10.97 2.71
CA ARG A 306 0.26 -11.21 3.67
C ARG A 306 -0.28 -9.89 4.24
N TYR A 307 0.61 -9.00 4.69
CA TYR A 307 0.20 -7.70 5.21
C TYR A 307 -0.65 -6.91 4.21
N ASN A 308 -0.19 -6.80 2.95
CA ASN A 308 -0.89 -6.04 1.92
C ASN A 308 -2.28 -6.63 1.62
N GLN A 309 -2.38 -7.95 1.55
CA GLN A 309 -3.67 -8.62 1.35
C GLN A 309 -4.63 -8.37 2.52
N MET A 310 -4.14 -8.45 3.76
CA MET A 310 -4.91 -8.19 4.97
C MET A 310 -5.42 -6.75 5.01
N ALA A 311 -4.55 -5.78 4.72
CA ALA A 311 -4.91 -4.36 4.65
C ALA A 311 -6.02 -4.08 3.62
N LYS A 312 -5.93 -4.71 2.44
CA LYS A 312 -6.95 -4.58 1.38
C LYS A 312 -8.29 -5.19 1.78
N ARG A 313 -8.28 -6.30 2.53
CA ARG A 313 -9.49 -6.97 3.01
C ARG A 313 -10.11 -6.31 4.25
N GLY A 314 -9.42 -5.35 4.86
CA GLY A 314 -9.92 -4.62 6.03
C GLY A 314 -9.70 -5.35 7.36
N ALA A 315 -8.65 -6.14 7.50
CA ALA A 315 -8.19 -6.71 8.74
C ALA A 315 -7.92 -5.64 9.81
N GLU A 316 -7.92 -6.02 11.08
CA GLU A 316 -7.50 -5.11 12.15
C GLU A 316 -5.99 -4.85 12.04
N ILE A 317 -5.63 -3.58 11.91
CA ILE A 317 -4.23 -3.14 11.83
C ILE A 317 -3.98 -2.16 12.95
N LEU A 318 -3.14 -2.55 13.91
CA LEU A 318 -2.69 -1.66 14.98
C LEU A 318 -1.56 -0.77 14.45
N PRO A 319 -1.77 0.55 14.32
CA PRO A 319 -0.77 1.46 13.78
C PRO A 319 0.09 2.03 14.91
N PHE A 320 1.39 2.17 14.64
CA PHE A 320 2.38 2.80 15.54
C PHE A 320 3.26 3.78 14.79
N GLY A 321 3.55 4.91 15.43
CA GLY A 321 4.43 5.94 14.87
C GLY A 321 3.66 7.14 14.32
N ALA A 322 4.39 8.26 14.19
CA ALA A 322 3.85 9.50 13.62
C ALA A 322 3.49 9.30 12.15
N GLY A 323 2.25 9.60 11.77
CA GLY A 323 1.73 9.40 10.42
C GLY A 323 1.17 8.00 10.15
N ALA A 324 1.31 7.03 11.06
CA ALA A 324 0.76 5.69 10.89
C ALA A 324 -0.77 5.68 10.80
N GLY A 325 -1.30 4.88 9.90
CA GLY A 325 -2.74 4.63 9.75
C GLY A 325 -3.08 3.16 9.98
N GLY A 326 -4.29 2.91 10.45
CA GLY A 326 -4.77 1.55 10.70
C GLY A 326 -6.27 1.47 10.97
N ASN A 327 -6.68 0.33 11.49
CA ASN A 327 -8.07 0.03 11.83
C ASN A 327 -8.10 -0.75 13.14
N VAL A 328 -8.69 -0.16 14.16
CA VAL A 328 -8.76 -0.72 15.51
C VAL A 328 -10.22 -0.77 15.96
N HIS A 329 -10.69 -1.91 16.41
CA HIS A 329 -12.10 -2.13 16.79
C HIS A 329 -13.11 -1.70 15.70
N GLY A 330 -12.73 -1.82 14.41
CA GLY A 330 -13.55 -1.37 13.29
C GLY A 330 -13.51 0.13 13.01
N HIS A 331 -12.76 0.90 13.80
CA HIS A 331 -12.55 2.32 13.62
C HIS A 331 -11.30 2.60 12.81
N GLY A 332 -11.42 3.35 11.71
CA GLY A 332 -10.25 3.86 10.99
C GLY A 332 -9.50 4.87 11.86
N LEU A 333 -8.19 4.76 11.92
CA LEU A 333 -7.31 5.59 12.73
C LEU A 333 -6.12 6.08 11.91
N MET A 334 -5.74 7.34 12.10
CA MET A 334 -4.49 7.89 11.57
C MET A 334 -3.84 8.80 12.61
N TYR A 335 -2.58 8.54 12.94
CA TYR A 335 -1.79 9.44 13.77
C TYR A 335 -1.40 10.71 13.03
N GLY A 336 -1.25 11.82 13.78
CA GLY A 336 -0.66 13.04 13.26
C GLY A 336 0.78 12.83 12.82
N ARG A 337 1.21 13.63 11.82
CA ARG A 337 2.57 13.56 11.25
C ARG A 337 3.58 14.44 11.96
N ASP A 338 3.12 15.39 12.77
CA ASP A 338 4.01 16.28 13.55
C ASP A 338 4.72 15.48 14.64
N LEU A 339 6.04 15.38 14.53
CA LEU A 339 6.86 14.60 15.46
C LEU A 339 6.87 15.20 16.85
N SER A 340 6.80 16.53 16.99
CA SER A 340 6.82 17.19 18.30
C SER A 340 5.53 16.90 19.06
N LEU A 341 4.39 17.09 18.41
CA LEU A 341 3.08 16.77 18.97
C LEU A 341 2.94 15.29 19.29
N TRP A 342 3.50 14.42 18.44
CA TRP A 342 3.50 12.98 18.66
C TRP A 342 4.31 12.60 19.91
N HIS A 343 5.52 13.15 20.08
CA HIS A 343 6.35 12.94 21.26
C HIS A 343 5.70 13.48 22.55
N GLU A 344 5.12 14.68 22.48
CA GLU A 344 4.42 15.28 23.64
C GLU A 344 3.26 14.39 24.10
N ALA A 345 2.45 13.91 23.17
CA ALA A 345 1.33 13.01 23.48
C ALA A 345 1.80 11.70 24.13
N LEU A 346 2.86 11.09 23.63
CA LEU A 346 3.42 9.88 24.23
C LEU A 346 3.98 10.12 25.64
N SER A 347 4.67 11.25 25.84
CA SER A 347 5.23 11.62 27.16
C SER A 347 4.15 11.92 28.19
N ALA A 348 3.03 12.49 27.76
CA ALA A 348 1.85 12.72 28.60
C ALA A 348 0.98 11.47 28.80
N ASN A 349 1.37 10.32 28.24
CA ASN A 349 0.57 9.09 28.20
C ASN A 349 -0.84 9.31 27.61
N ALA A 350 -0.95 10.25 26.69
CA ALA A 350 -2.16 10.67 26.00
C ALA A 350 -2.27 10.00 24.62
N ARG A 351 -3.39 10.24 23.93
CA ARG A 351 -3.55 9.87 22.53
C ARG A 351 -2.68 10.80 21.66
N ALA A 352 -1.88 10.23 20.78
CA ALA A 352 -1.16 11.03 19.79
C ALA A 352 -2.16 11.77 18.88
N PRO A 353 -1.92 13.06 18.56
CA PRO A 353 -2.80 13.85 17.69
C PRO A 353 -3.01 13.17 16.34
N GLY A 354 -4.26 13.10 15.91
CA GLY A 354 -4.62 12.43 14.66
C GLY A 354 -6.12 12.42 14.42
N MET A 355 -6.54 11.53 13.56
CA MET A 355 -7.95 11.39 13.19
C MET A 355 -8.44 9.99 13.53
N VAL A 356 -9.64 9.90 14.09
CA VAL A 356 -10.37 8.66 14.30
C VAL A 356 -11.70 8.77 13.56
N MET A 357 -12.08 7.71 12.87
CA MET A 357 -13.34 7.62 12.13
C MET A 357 -14.31 6.67 12.85
N SER A 358 -15.59 6.94 12.71
CA SER A 358 -16.63 6.03 13.20
C SER A 358 -16.52 4.66 12.51
N VAL A 359 -17.05 3.62 13.14
CA VAL A 359 -17.13 2.28 12.53
C VAL A 359 -17.83 2.36 11.17
N ASN A 360 -17.25 1.68 10.19
CA ASN A 360 -17.91 1.45 8.91
C ASN A 360 -18.83 0.22 9.03
N PRO A 361 -20.16 0.38 8.99
CA PRO A 361 -21.07 -0.76 9.11
C PRO A 361 -20.95 -1.76 7.94
N ASN A 362 -20.35 -1.34 6.84
CA ASN A 362 -20.13 -2.15 5.66
C ASN A 362 -18.69 -2.67 5.55
N ALA A 363 -17.84 -2.50 6.57
CA ALA A 363 -16.39 -2.78 6.49
C ALA A 363 -16.07 -4.17 5.92
N ARG A 364 -16.80 -5.21 6.34
CA ARG A 364 -16.60 -6.58 5.90
C ARG A 364 -16.86 -6.76 4.39
N ILE A 365 -17.96 -6.21 3.87
CA ILE A 365 -18.30 -6.32 2.46
C ILE A 365 -17.44 -5.40 1.60
N ASP A 366 -17.13 -4.21 2.08
CA ASP A 366 -16.24 -3.27 1.40
C ASP A 366 -14.82 -3.84 1.29
N GLY A 367 -14.33 -4.50 2.35
CA GLY A 367 -13.06 -5.21 2.36
C GLY A 367 -13.03 -6.40 1.38
N LEU A 368 -14.12 -7.21 1.35
CA LEU A 368 -14.25 -8.30 0.39
C LEU A 368 -14.18 -7.78 -1.06
N LEU A 369 -14.96 -6.75 -1.38
CA LEU A 369 -15.01 -6.18 -2.73
C LEU A 369 -13.68 -5.54 -3.14
N ARG A 370 -13.05 -4.78 -2.22
CA ARG A 370 -11.75 -4.16 -2.47
C ARG A 370 -10.66 -5.21 -2.68
N GLY A 371 -10.58 -6.21 -1.81
CA GLY A 371 -9.61 -7.29 -1.94
C GLY A 371 -9.79 -8.09 -3.22
N ALA A 372 -11.03 -8.35 -3.63
CA ALA A 372 -11.34 -9.05 -4.87
C ALA A 372 -10.91 -8.26 -6.11
N LEU A 373 -11.19 -6.96 -6.17
CA LEU A 373 -10.73 -6.11 -7.29
C LEU A 373 -9.20 -5.96 -7.30
N ASP A 374 -8.56 -5.96 -6.14
CA ASP A 374 -7.10 -5.93 -6.04
C ASP A 374 -6.47 -7.23 -6.57
N THR A 375 -6.99 -8.38 -6.18
CA THR A 375 -6.56 -9.69 -6.73
C THR A 375 -6.99 -9.90 -8.17
N GLY A 376 -7.92 -9.08 -8.68
CA GLY A 376 -8.42 -9.10 -10.05
C GLY A 376 -9.50 -10.14 -10.32
N TRP A 377 -10.11 -10.72 -9.29
CA TRP A 377 -11.24 -11.63 -9.46
C TRP A 377 -12.15 -11.67 -8.23
N LEU A 378 -13.42 -11.97 -8.44
CA LEU A 378 -14.45 -12.04 -7.41
C LEU A 378 -15.31 -13.29 -7.61
N ALA A 379 -15.34 -14.18 -6.61
CA ALA A 379 -16.32 -15.24 -6.54
C ALA A 379 -17.70 -14.65 -6.15
N LEU A 380 -18.68 -14.73 -7.05
CA LEU A 380 -19.97 -14.06 -6.89
C LEU A 380 -20.82 -14.66 -5.77
N GLU A 381 -20.60 -15.91 -5.41
CA GLU A 381 -21.23 -16.58 -4.26
C GLU A 381 -20.83 -15.97 -2.90
N ARG A 382 -19.67 -15.32 -2.82
CA ARG A 382 -19.22 -14.63 -1.60
C ARG A 382 -19.97 -13.32 -1.34
N ILE A 383 -20.72 -12.83 -2.33
CA ILE A 383 -21.56 -11.63 -2.18
C ILE A 383 -22.99 -12.06 -1.85
N PRO A 384 -23.65 -11.46 -0.86
CA PRO A 384 -25.06 -11.69 -0.58
C PRO A 384 -25.92 -11.52 -1.84
N ALA A 385 -26.87 -12.43 -2.08
CA ALA A 385 -27.67 -12.46 -3.32
C ALA A 385 -28.35 -11.11 -3.66
N PRO A 386 -28.92 -10.35 -2.70
CA PRO A 386 -29.48 -9.03 -3.00
C PRO A 386 -28.45 -8.04 -3.49
N LEU A 387 -27.25 -8.01 -2.89
CA LEU A 387 -26.15 -7.12 -3.29
C LEU A 387 -25.59 -7.54 -4.66
N ARG A 388 -25.47 -8.84 -4.91
CA ARG A 388 -25.03 -9.37 -6.22
C ARG A 388 -25.97 -8.93 -7.35
N ALA A 389 -27.30 -9.09 -7.15
CA ALA A 389 -28.30 -8.63 -8.11
C ALA A 389 -28.24 -7.10 -8.31
N HIS A 390 -27.95 -6.37 -7.25
CA HIS A 390 -27.80 -4.92 -7.30
C HIS A 390 -26.57 -4.46 -8.08
N LEU A 391 -25.44 -5.18 -7.97
CA LEU A 391 -24.18 -4.88 -8.67
C LEU A 391 -24.16 -5.39 -10.13
N ALA A 392 -25.11 -6.25 -10.54
CA ALA A 392 -25.11 -6.85 -11.87
C ALA A 392 -25.01 -5.83 -13.02
N PRO A 393 -25.77 -4.70 -13.02
CA PRO A 393 -25.66 -3.71 -14.09
C PRO A 393 -24.28 -3.07 -14.21
N LEU A 394 -23.56 -2.88 -13.10
CA LEU A 394 -22.20 -2.36 -13.09
C LEU A 394 -21.22 -3.39 -13.68
N PHE A 395 -21.32 -4.66 -13.28
CA PHE A 395 -20.45 -5.73 -13.77
C PHE A 395 -20.68 -6.00 -15.26
N GLU A 396 -21.92 -5.94 -15.72
CA GLU A 396 -22.27 -6.04 -17.14
C GLU A 396 -21.67 -4.88 -17.95
N ALA A 397 -21.71 -3.64 -17.43
CA ALA A 397 -21.06 -2.51 -18.08
C ALA A 397 -19.54 -2.67 -18.16
N TRP A 398 -18.89 -3.19 -17.12
CA TRP A 398 -17.46 -3.49 -17.17
C TRP A 398 -17.13 -4.56 -18.21
N GLN A 399 -17.96 -5.58 -18.34
CA GLN A 399 -17.80 -6.58 -19.39
C GLN A 399 -17.96 -5.97 -20.79
N GLN A 400 -19.00 -5.16 -21.01
CA GLN A 400 -19.25 -4.48 -22.29
C GLN A 400 -18.11 -3.55 -22.70
N HIS A 401 -17.44 -2.93 -21.71
CA HIS A 401 -16.31 -2.02 -21.94
C HIS A 401 -14.94 -2.76 -21.94
N GLY A 402 -14.92 -4.10 -21.90
CA GLY A 402 -13.70 -4.89 -21.97
C GLY A 402 -12.81 -4.84 -20.72
N LEU A 403 -13.36 -4.41 -19.57
CA LEU A 403 -12.65 -4.29 -18.30
C LEU A 403 -12.75 -5.56 -17.44
N ALA A 404 -13.77 -6.37 -17.67
CA ALA A 404 -13.97 -7.64 -16.97
C ALA A 404 -14.55 -8.72 -17.91
N THR A 405 -14.44 -9.96 -17.49
CA THR A 405 -15.23 -11.08 -17.99
C THR A 405 -16.15 -11.58 -16.88
N LEU A 406 -17.41 -11.81 -17.19
CA LEU A 406 -18.42 -12.23 -16.23
C LEU A 406 -18.90 -13.63 -16.60
N SER A 407 -18.75 -14.58 -15.68
CA SER A 407 -19.34 -15.91 -15.75
C SER A 407 -20.49 -16.05 -14.73
N ARG A 408 -21.09 -17.23 -14.65
CA ARG A 408 -22.19 -17.50 -13.72
C ARG A 408 -21.83 -17.26 -12.24
N ASP A 409 -20.60 -17.58 -11.89
CA ASP A 409 -20.10 -17.66 -10.51
C ASP A 409 -18.92 -16.74 -10.24
N ARG A 410 -18.37 -16.07 -11.29
CA ARG A 410 -17.13 -15.33 -11.17
C ARG A 410 -17.07 -14.10 -12.08
N LEU A 411 -16.50 -13.01 -11.53
CA LEU A 411 -16.05 -11.84 -12.25
C LEU A 411 -14.52 -11.85 -12.27
N ASP A 412 -13.91 -11.80 -13.47
CA ASP A 412 -12.46 -11.70 -13.66
C ASP A 412 -12.11 -10.38 -14.35
N LEU A 413 -11.17 -9.62 -13.81
CA LEU A 413 -10.68 -8.44 -14.48
C LEU A 413 -9.77 -8.81 -15.65
N THR A 414 -10.02 -8.21 -16.82
CA THR A 414 -9.11 -8.28 -17.96
C THR A 414 -7.79 -7.56 -17.63
N LEU A 415 -6.80 -7.62 -18.53
CA LEU A 415 -5.58 -6.80 -18.38
C LEU A 415 -5.92 -5.31 -18.23
N ALA A 416 -6.88 -4.80 -19.01
CA ALA A 416 -7.37 -3.44 -18.88
C ALA A 416 -8.03 -3.17 -17.51
N GLY A 417 -8.87 -4.08 -17.03
CA GLY A 417 -9.48 -3.96 -15.71
C GLY A 417 -8.46 -3.99 -14.57
N ARG A 418 -7.41 -4.80 -14.69
CA ARG A 418 -6.29 -4.83 -13.72
C ARG A 418 -5.50 -3.52 -13.71
N PHE A 419 -5.20 -2.95 -14.89
CA PHE A 419 -4.55 -1.66 -15.00
C PHE A 419 -5.39 -0.55 -14.37
N TRP A 420 -6.71 -0.55 -14.59
CA TRP A 420 -7.65 0.43 -14.08
C TRP A 420 -8.31 0.03 -12.75
N ASN A 421 -7.77 -0.93 -12.00
CA ASN A 421 -8.41 -1.48 -10.81
C ASN A 421 -8.78 -0.42 -9.77
N VAL A 422 -7.97 0.61 -9.58
CA VAL A 422 -8.29 1.72 -8.64
C VAL A 422 -9.49 2.54 -9.10
N ASN A 423 -9.67 2.71 -10.43
CA ASN A 423 -10.85 3.36 -10.99
C ASN A 423 -12.09 2.49 -10.82
N LEU A 424 -11.97 1.16 -11.05
CA LEU A 424 -13.07 0.23 -10.84
C LEU A 424 -13.48 0.16 -9.36
N GLN A 425 -12.51 0.19 -8.42
CA GLN A 425 -12.82 0.29 -6.99
C GLN A 425 -13.55 1.60 -6.66
N ALA A 426 -13.07 2.73 -7.16
CA ALA A 426 -13.72 4.02 -6.97
C ALA A 426 -15.14 4.01 -7.55
N GLY A 427 -15.29 3.52 -8.78
CA GLY A 427 -16.57 3.41 -9.47
C GLY A 427 -17.56 2.50 -8.76
N LEU A 428 -17.10 1.38 -8.21
CA LEU A 428 -17.93 0.47 -7.42
C LEU A 428 -18.47 1.16 -6.15
N PHE A 429 -17.61 1.87 -5.42
CA PHE A 429 -18.06 2.56 -4.22
C PHE A 429 -18.95 3.78 -4.54
N GLU A 430 -18.68 4.51 -5.62
CA GLU A 430 -19.55 5.55 -6.13
C GLU A 430 -20.93 4.98 -6.53
N PHE A 431 -20.96 3.84 -7.20
CA PHE A 431 -22.19 3.13 -7.52
C PHE A 431 -23.01 2.79 -6.29
N LEU A 432 -22.38 2.23 -5.25
CA LEU A 432 -23.06 1.87 -4.01
C LEU A 432 -23.54 3.09 -3.21
N GLN A 433 -22.93 4.26 -3.38
CA GLN A 433 -23.37 5.52 -2.79
C GLN A 433 -24.60 6.09 -3.52
N LEU A 434 -24.56 6.11 -4.85
CA LEU A 434 -25.61 6.72 -5.67
C LEU A 434 -26.83 5.80 -5.85
N ASN A 435 -26.64 4.51 -5.68
CA ASN A 435 -27.69 3.50 -5.77
C ASN A 435 -27.76 2.70 -4.46
N PRO A 436 -28.28 3.26 -3.35
CA PRO A 436 -28.32 2.55 -2.06
C PRO A 436 -29.26 1.35 -2.12
N LEU A 437 -28.83 0.23 -1.56
CA LEU A 437 -29.63 -0.98 -1.43
C LEU A 437 -30.73 -0.73 -0.42
N GLY A 438 -32.02 -0.80 -0.83
CA GLY A 438 -33.16 -0.58 0.06
C GLY A 438 -33.81 0.79 -0.04
N GLY A 439 -33.30 1.70 -0.88
CA GLY A 439 -33.99 2.96 -1.24
C GLY A 439 -33.94 4.08 -0.18
N GLU A 440 -33.17 3.94 0.91
CA GLU A 440 -32.90 5.09 1.77
C GLU A 440 -31.80 5.98 1.13
N PRO A 441 -32.08 7.29 0.92
CA PRO A 441 -31.05 8.17 0.40
C PRO A 441 -29.94 8.32 1.44
N VAL A 442 -28.73 7.88 1.12
CA VAL A 442 -27.55 8.31 1.87
C VAL A 442 -27.49 9.82 1.74
N LEU A 443 -27.62 10.53 2.86
CA LEU A 443 -27.46 11.97 2.95
C LEU A 443 -26.20 12.37 2.19
N ALA A 444 -26.37 13.06 1.06
CA ALA A 444 -25.29 13.56 0.25
C ALA A 444 -24.30 14.30 1.15
N ALA A 445 -23.10 13.80 1.27
CA ALA A 445 -22.02 14.58 1.84
C ALA A 445 -21.93 15.84 1.00
N ARG A 446 -22.20 16.99 1.59
CA ARG A 446 -22.11 18.29 0.91
C ARG A 446 -20.71 18.38 0.29
N SER A 447 -20.67 18.36 -1.01
CA SER A 447 -19.52 18.74 -1.80
C SER A 447 -19.22 20.22 -1.50
N GLY A 448 -18.26 20.45 -0.66
CA GLY A 448 -17.89 21.81 -0.27
C GLY A 448 -16.60 21.80 0.52
N HIS A 449 -15.48 21.57 -0.17
CA HIS A 449 -14.28 22.39 -0.11
C HIS A 449 -13.27 21.85 -1.15
N PRO A 450 -12.85 22.65 -2.14
CA PRO A 450 -11.68 22.33 -2.94
C PRO A 450 -10.45 22.70 -2.13
N GLY A 451 -9.57 21.72 -1.90
CA GLY A 451 -8.21 22.03 -1.44
C GLY A 451 -7.86 21.66 -0.03
N ALA A 452 -7.90 20.38 0.27
CA ALA A 452 -6.91 19.76 1.13
C ALA A 452 -6.72 18.33 0.62
N ALA A 453 -5.76 18.15 -0.27
CA ALA A 453 -5.30 16.83 -0.63
C ALA A 453 -4.74 16.18 0.64
N VAL A 454 -5.56 15.39 1.32
CA VAL A 454 -5.12 14.50 2.38
C VAL A 454 -4.17 13.52 1.73
N ARG A 455 -2.88 13.74 1.94
CA ARG A 455 -1.82 12.85 1.46
C ARG A 455 -1.84 11.62 2.35
N HIS A 456 -2.48 10.56 1.89
CA HIS A 456 -2.41 9.27 2.55
C HIS A 456 -1.25 8.47 1.98
N SER A 457 -0.28 8.15 2.83
CA SER A 457 0.64 7.05 2.55
C SER A 457 -0.07 5.74 2.90
N LEU A 458 -0.32 4.96 1.89
CA LEU A 458 -0.32 3.52 1.97
C LEU A 458 0.36 3.05 0.70
N VAL A 459 1.44 2.34 0.87
CA VAL A 459 2.08 1.53 -0.15
C VAL A 459 1.09 0.49 -0.65
#